data_043278518130101849c417783ddca2a5
#
_entry.id   043278518130101849c417783ddca2a5
#
_cell.length_a   1.000
_cell.length_b   1.000
_cell.length_c   1.000
_cell.angle_alpha   90.00
_cell.angle_beta   90.00
_cell.angle_gamma   90.00
#
_symmetry.space_group_name_H-M   'P 1'
#
loop_
_entity.id
_entity.type
_entity.pdbx_description
1 polymer ?
#
loop_
_entity_poly.entity_id
_entity_poly.type
_entity_poly.pdbx_seq_one_letter_code
_entity_poly.pdbx_strand_id
1 'polypeptide(L)'
;MGILNLPPEATTRFFYVYLAEITLGLIFVFIFRHFGVLYRRRFLLSWSYSWLAYAAYTLASGVIQIFLLEVYGIIRDSLSIIAQVACFLQIILILRGTYELIYDKAFSRKKFGIIFIVTLVFASLSVIVFGQAGPFSRYLVSFGSRAVITGIGFLAAGMVVWTNKKFTKGFGQQLLSSSLIAFSVYQLYDFTLRLLKLLGNEVSGLELFGSVDLLLVSLMGMSMVMWFLEDERENLNRENKELDSFLSNTSHDLRTPIASILGLTYLGKIELQEEKARSFMNMIEERIRKLDLVIGDILSLSRSKKVDLKFEQLDFPKLLDETIADIRFNKGVSAIQLDYQEGPNDTFKSDYNQIKIILNNLMSNAVKYHNLNQPNPYIKVTFRRTRSNVEISIEDNGTGIEQESIPRIFDMFYRASLTTDGTGLGLYIVQEALVKINGIITVESELGRGSTFKVVLENA
;
A
#
# COMPACT_ATOMS: atom_id res chain seq x y z
N MET A 1 -9.06 -27.20 -47.90
CA MET A 1 -7.89 -26.68 -48.65
C MET A 1 -8.26 -25.29 -49.12
N GLY A 2 -7.59 -24.23 -48.67
CA GLY A 2 -7.83 -22.89 -49.20
C GLY A 2 -8.02 -21.76 -48.18
N ILE A 3 -7.75 -21.91 -46.89
CA ILE A 3 -8.05 -20.85 -45.93
C ILE A 3 -6.85 -19.93 -45.60
N LEU A 4 -5.60 -20.28 -45.95
CA LEU A 4 -4.45 -19.49 -45.50
C LEU A 4 -3.20 -19.57 -46.41
N ASN A 5 -3.32 -19.62 -47.74
CA ASN A 5 -2.21 -19.12 -48.58
C ASN A 5 -2.27 -17.59 -48.54
N LEU A 6 -1.72 -17.04 -47.43
CA LEU A 6 -1.55 -15.59 -47.34
C LEU A 6 -0.56 -15.15 -48.43
N PRO A 7 -0.86 -14.09 -49.18
CA PRO A 7 0.10 -13.54 -50.12
C PRO A 7 1.40 -13.16 -49.37
N PRO A 8 2.57 -13.24 -50.01
CA PRO A 8 3.86 -12.92 -49.40
C PRO A 8 3.88 -11.58 -48.66
N GLU A 9 3.16 -10.59 -49.15
CA GLU A 9 3.00 -9.27 -48.52
C GLU A 9 2.28 -9.35 -47.16
N ALA A 10 1.26 -10.20 -47.02
CA ALA A 10 0.55 -10.40 -45.79
C ALA A 10 1.43 -11.13 -44.73
N THR A 11 2.21 -12.13 -45.15
CA THR A 11 3.17 -12.82 -44.26
C THR A 11 4.22 -11.85 -43.72
N THR A 12 4.76 -10.98 -44.57
CA THR A 12 5.73 -9.96 -44.20
C THR A 12 5.11 -8.96 -43.21
N ARG A 13 3.86 -8.53 -43.43
CA ARG A 13 3.13 -7.65 -42.49
C ARG A 13 2.92 -8.29 -41.12
N PHE A 14 2.51 -9.55 -41.06
CA PHE A 14 2.34 -10.26 -39.81
C PHE A 14 3.66 -10.39 -39.06
N PHE A 15 4.76 -10.66 -39.75
CA PHE A 15 6.08 -10.71 -39.13
C PHE A 15 6.45 -9.41 -38.41
N TYR A 16 6.26 -8.26 -39.04
CA TYR A 16 6.54 -6.95 -38.44
C TYR A 16 5.62 -6.65 -37.26
N VAL A 17 4.35 -7.01 -37.33
CA VAL A 17 3.39 -6.82 -36.22
C VAL A 17 3.82 -7.65 -35.00
N TYR A 18 4.09 -8.94 -35.16
CA TYR A 18 4.55 -9.80 -34.08
C TYR A 18 5.88 -9.32 -33.48
N LEU A 19 6.82 -8.87 -34.33
CA LEU A 19 8.09 -8.33 -33.88
C LEU A 19 7.88 -7.04 -33.02
N ALA A 20 6.99 -6.16 -33.47
CA ALA A 20 6.64 -4.94 -32.73
C ALA A 20 5.99 -5.26 -31.37
N GLU A 21 5.05 -6.21 -31.34
CA GLU A 21 4.38 -6.63 -30.10
C GLU A 21 5.34 -7.26 -29.10
N ILE A 22 6.26 -8.14 -29.55
CA ILE A 22 7.29 -8.74 -28.68
C ILE A 22 8.18 -7.64 -28.12
N THR A 23 8.66 -6.72 -28.97
CA THR A 23 9.53 -5.62 -28.56
C THR A 23 8.83 -4.74 -27.52
N LEU A 24 7.58 -4.38 -27.78
CA LEU A 24 6.77 -3.59 -26.87
C LEU A 24 6.56 -4.31 -25.53
N GLY A 25 6.24 -5.60 -25.57
CA GLY A 25 6.09 -6.43 -24.37
C GLY A 25 7.36 -6.43 -23.52
N LEU A 26 8.53 -6.60 -24.15
CA LEU A 26 9.83 -6.56 -23.45
C LEU A 26 10.13 -5.18 -22.87
N ILE A 27 9.80 -4.09 -23.57
CA ILE A 27 9.93 -2.73 -23.03
C ILE A 27 9.13 -2.58 -21.74
N PHE A 28 7.86 -3.03 -21.72
CA PHE A 28 7.04 -2.95 -20.50
C PHE A 28 7.55 -3.89 -19.39
N VAL A 29 8.15 -5.05 -19.70
CA VAL A 29 8.84 -5.88 -18.71
C VAL A 29 9.90 -5.07 -17.98
N PHE A 30 10.77 -4.37 -18.73
CA PHE A 30 11.85 -3.58 -18.13
C PHE A 30 11.30 -2.40 -17.32
N ILE A 31 10.32 -1.67 -17.86
CA ILE A 31 9.71 -0.51 -17.16
C ILE A 31 9.11 -0.96 -15.82
N PHE A 32 8.22 -1.96 -15.84
CA PHE A 32 7.54 -2.39 -14.61
C PHE A 32 8.47 -3.08 -13.63
N ARG A 33 9.50 -3.81 -14.10
CA ARG A 33 10.52 -4.38 -13.24
C ARG A 33 11.35 -3.29 -12.56
N HIS A 34 11.78 -2.27 -13.32
CA HIS A 34 12.54 -1.14 -12.79
C HIS A 34 11.73 -0.41 -11.72
N PHE A 35 10.49 -0.04 -12.02
CA PHE A 35 9.60 0.60 -11.05
C PHE A 35 9.29 -0.30 -9.85
N GLY A 36 9.07 -1.59 -10.05
CA GLY A 36 8.81 -2.54 -8.98
C GLY A 36 9.95 -2.65 -7.97
N VAL A 37 11.21 -2.57 -8.43
CA VAL A 37 12.41 -2.55 -7.58
C VAL A 37 12.59 -1.19 -6.92
N LEU A 38 12.48 -0.10 -7.70
CA LEU A 38 12.70 1.28 -7.24
C LEU A 38 11.71 1.68 -6.14
N TYR A 39 10.42 1.44 -6.37
CA TYR A 39 9.34 1.82 -5.46
C TYR A 39 8.94 0.71 -4.47
N ARG A 40 9.61 -0.45 -4.53
CA ARG A 40 9.33 -1.64 -3.69
C ARG A 40 7.85 -2.09 -3.74
N ARG A 41 7.16 -1.88 -4.87
CA ARG A 41 5.75 -2.22 -5.06
C ARG A 41 5.61 -3.60 -5.72
N ARG A 42 5.00 -4.56 -5.01
CA ARG A 42 4.87 -5.97 -5.46
C ARG A 42 4.04 -6.13 -6.72
N PHE A 43 2.94 -5.39 -6.84
CA PHE A 43 2.04 -5.49 -7.99
C PHE A 43 2.73 -5.13 -9.32
N LEU A 44 3.70 -4.21 -9.31
CA LEU A 44 4.48 -3.88 -10.50
C LEU A 44 5.33 -5.07 -10.99
N LEU A 45 5.85 -5.89 -10.07
CA LEU A 45 6.54 -7.12 -10.44
C LEU A 45 5.57 -8.14 -11.06
N SER A 46 4.36 -8.27 -10.52
CA SER A 46 3.32 -9.13 -11.10
C SER A 46 2.93 -8.67 -12.51
N TRP A 47 2.82 -7.37 -12.73
CA TRP A 47 2.59 -6.79 -14.05
C TRP A 47 3.79 -6.97 -15.00
N SER A 48 5.02 -6.82 -14.52
CA SER A 48 6.22 -7.14 -15.31
C SER A 48 6.21 -8.59 -15.82
N TYR A 49 5.92 -9.55 -14.95
CA TYR A 49 5.80 -10.95 -15.36
C TYR A 49 4.62 -11.22 -16.30
N SER A 50 3.53 -10.46 -16.20
CA SER A 50 2.41 -10.51 -17.14
C SER A 50 2.86 -10.11 -18.55
N TRP A 51 3.63 -9.03 -18.69
CA TRP A 51 4.18 -8.59 -19.95
C TRP A 51 5.20 -9.57 -20.54
N LEU A 52 5.99 -10.24 -19.69
CA LEU A 52 6.87 -11.33 -20.11
C LEU A 52 6.08 -12.53 -20.67
N ALA A 53 4.98 -12.88 -20.01
CA ALA A 53 4.08 -13.93 -20.48
C ALA A 53 3.42 -13.51 -21.83
N TYR A 54 3.03 -12.25 -21.99
CA TYR A 54 2.54 -11.72 -23.26
C TYR A 54 3.59 -11.86 -24.38
N ALA A 55 4.82 -11.45 -24.17
CA ALA A 55 5.89 -11.57 -25.15
C ALA A 55 6.16 -13.03 -25.54
N ALA A 56 6.14 -13.95 -24.57
CA ALA A 56 6.28 -15.40 -24.82
C ALA A 56 5.10 -15.97 -25.65
N TYR A 57 3.87 -15.55 -25.32
CA TYR A 57 2.68 -15.89 -26.09
C TYR A 57 2.77 -15.41 -27.53
N THR A 58 3.13 -14.14 -27.74
CA THR A 58 3.22 -13.52 -29.06
C THR A 58 4.33 -14.16 -29.89
N LEU A 59 5.48 -14.47 -29.30
CA LEU A 59 6.59 -15.16 -29.94
C LEU A 59 6.15 -16.57 -30.42
N ALA A 60 5.59 -17.37 -29.50
CA ALA A 60 5.16 -18.74 -29.84
C ALA A 60 4.05 -18.74 -30.91
N SER A 61 3.08 -17.83 -30.79
CA SER A 61 1.99 -17.69 -31.78
C SER A 61 2.51 -17.22 -33.12
N GLY A 62 3.43 -16.25 -33.15
CA GLY A 62 4.05 -15.75 -34.37
C GLY A 62 4.84 -16.82 -35.11
N VAL A 63 5.65 -17.61 -34.41
CA VAL A 63 6.39 -18.74 -35.00
C VAL A 63 5.45 -19.78 -35.61
N ILE A 64 4.36 -20.12 -34.90
CA ILE A 64 3.37 -21.06 -35.42
C ILE A 64 2.73 -20.51 -36.73
N GLN A 65 2.33 -19.23 -36.70
CA GLN A 65 1.59 -18.61 -37.79
C GLN A 65 2.45 -18.37 -39.04
N ILE A 66 3.72 -18.04 -38.84
CA ILE A 66 4.62 -17.69 -39.96
C ILE A 66 5.30 -18.92 -40.56
N PHE A 67 5.77 -19.85 -39.67
CA PHE A 67 6.65 -20.94 -40.14
C PHE A 67 6.04 -22.34 -40.05
N LEU A 68 5.03 -22.55 -39.18
CA LEU A 68 4.51 -23.88 -38.83
C LEU A 68 3.01 -24.04 -39.11
N LEU A 69 2.41 -23.18 -39.92
CA LEU A 69 0.96 -23.20 -40.15
C LEU A 69 0.48 -24.54 -40.73
N GLU A 70 1.20 -25.11 -41.67
CA GLU A 70 0.90 -26.38 -42.33
C GLU A 70 1.74 -27.55 -41.79
N VAL A 71 2.67 -27.30 -40.89
CA VAL A 71 3.54 -28.31 -40.30
C VAL A 71 2.85 -28.98 -39.13
N TYR A 72 2.68 -30.29 -39.18
CA TYR A 72 2.16 -31.09 -38.05
C TYR A 72 3.30 -31.79 -37.34
N GLY A 73 3.24 -31.85 -36.01
CA GLY A 73 4.21 -32.59 -35.23
C GLY A 73 4.51 -31.99 -33.85
N ILE A 74 5.37 -32.64 -33.12
CA ILE A 74 5.70 -32.34 -31.71
C ILE A 74 6.11 -30.86 -31.49
N ILE A 75 6.87 -30.28 -32.43
CA ILE A 75 7.35 -28.90 -32.32
C ILE A 75 6.17 -27.91 -32.30
N ARG A 76 5.22 -28.05 -33.23
CA ARG A 76 4.03 -27.19 -33.29
C ARG A 76 3.14 -27.38 -32.06
N ASP A 77 2.92 -28.63 -31.63
CA ASP A 77 2.08 -28.91 -30.48
C ASP A 77 2.70 -28.32 -29.20
N SER A 78 4.02 -28.49 -29.04
CA SER A 78 4.77 -27.89 -27.94
C SER A 78 4.67 -26.34 -27.92
N LEU A 79 4.86 -25.70 -29.06
CA LEU A 79 4.68 -24.24 -29.18
C LEU A 79 3.23 -23.80 -28.92
N SER A 80 2.25 -24.61 -29.32
CA SER A 80 0.83 -24.35 -29.07
C SER A 80 0.51 -24.41 -27.56
N ILE A 81 1.09 -25.38 -26.84
CA ILE A 81 0.98 -25.48 -25.38
C ILE A 81 1.63 -24.23 -24.73
N ILE A 82 2.85 -23.87 -25.13
CA ILE A 82 3.56 -22.71 -24.62
C ILE A 82 2.72 -21.42 -24.85
N ALA A 83 2.20 -21.23 -26.05
CA ALA A 83 1.38 -20.07 -26.37
C ALA A 83 0.12 -20.00 -25.48
N GLN A 84 -0.54 -21.13 -25.28
CA GLN A 84 -1.77 -21.19 -24.47
C GLN A 84 -1.50 -20.95 -22.98
N VAL A 85 -0.45 -21.59 -22.44
CA VAL A 85 -0.02 -21.37 -21.05
C VAL A 85 0.39 -19.91 -20.83
N ALA A 86 1.18 -19.34 -21.73
CA ALA A 86 1.65 -17.97 -21.62
C ALA A 86 0.48 -16.97 -21.70
N CYS A 87 -0.50 -17.18 -22.57
CA CYS A 87 -1.69 -16.36 -22.71
C CYS A 87 -2.54 -16.37 -21.41
N PHE A 88 -2.79 -17.52 -20.82
CA PHE A 88 -3.51 -17.63 -19.56
C PHE A 88 -2.72 -17.05 -18.38
N LEU A 89 -1.41 -17.29 -18.37
CA LEU A 89 -0.53 -16.75 -17.34
C LEU A 89 -0.50 -15.22 -17.35
N GLN A 90 -0.57 -14.59 -18.52
CA GLN A 90 -0.67 -13.14 -18.65
C GLN A 90 -1.84 -12.58 -17.85
N ILE A 91 -3.05 -13.11 -18.07
CA ILE A 91 -4.24 -12.60 -17.37
C ILE A 91 -4.23 -12.92 -15.88
N ILE A 92 -3.76 -14.12 -15.50
CA ILE A 92 -3.62 -14.50 -14.08
C ILE A 92 -2.70 -13.52 -13.36
N LEU A 93 -1.59 -13.11 -13.98
CA LEU A 93 -0.63 -12.18 -13.41
C LEU A 93 -1.15 -10.74 -13.37
N ILE A 94 -1.98 -10.31 -14.33
CA ILE A 94 -2.68 -9.03 -14.26
C ILE A 94 -3.66 -9.01 -13.08
N LEU A 95 -4.50 -10.04 -12.96
CA LEU A 95 -5.44 -10.16 -11.85
C LEU A 95 -4.75 -10.27 -10.49
N ARG A 96 -3.63 -11.00 -10.44
CA ARG A 96 -2.77 -11.05 -9.24
C ARG A 96 -2.23 -9.67 -8.89
N GLY A 97 -1.67 -8.93 -9.85
CA GLY A 97 -1.18 -7.59 -9.63
C GLY A 97 -2.27 -6.63 -9.18
N THR A 98 -3.46 -6.71 -9.77
CA THR A 98 -4.64 -5.93 -9.35
C THR A 98 -5.06 -6.28 -7.91
N TYR A 99 -5.04 -7.57 -7.54
CA TYR A 99 -5.30 -8.01 -6.16
C TYR A 99 -4.25 -7.45 -5.18
N GLU A 100 -2.95 -7.59 -5.49
CA GLU A 100 -1.86 -7.10 -4.66
C GLU A 100 -1.92 -5.57 -4.47
N LEU A 101 -2.36 -4.84 -5.49
CA LEU A 101 -2.58 -3.40 -5.43
C LEU A 101 -3.76 -3.01 -4.50
N ILE A 102 -4.89 -3.70 -4.60
CA ILE A 102 -6.11 -3.36 -3.83
C ILE A 102 -5.94 -3.69 -2.35
N TYR A 103 -5.40 -4.86 -2.05
CA TYR A 103 -5.34 -5.38 -0.69
C TYR A 103 -4.02 -5.12 0.03
N ASP A 104 -3.01 -4.61 -0.69
CA ASP A 104 -1.62 -4.44 -0.23
C ASP A 104 -1.03 -5.70 0.44
N LYS A 105 -1.53 -6.87 0.03
CA LYS A 105 -1.13 -8.19 0.54
C LYS A 105 -0.59 -9.04 -0.58
N ALA A 106 0.48 -9.80 -0.28
CA ALA A 106 1.03 -10.75 -1.23
C ALA A 106 0.00 -11.84 -1.57
N PHE A 107 -0.17 -12.14 -2.86
CA PHE A 107 -0.99 -13.28 -3.26
C PHE A 107 -0.34 -14.59 -2.83
N SER A 108 -1.11 -15.51 -2.28
CA SER A 108 -0.62 -16.79 -1.74
C SER A 108 0.12 -17.62 -2.78
N ARG A 109 1.38 -17.97 -2.49
CA ARG A 109 2.21 -18.82 -3.37
C ARG A 109 1.56 -20.18 -3.65
N LYS A 110 0.90 -20.79 -2.64
CA LYS A 110 0.18 -22.07 -2.79
C LYS A 110 -0.99 -21.94 -3.77
N LYS A 111 -1.83 -20.90 -3.63
CA LYS A 111 -2.95 -20.65 -4.54
C LYS A 111 -2.46 -20.39 -5.96
N PHE A 112 -1.42 -19.58 -6.12
CA PHE A 112 -0.82 -19.32 -7.44
C PHE A 112 -0.28 -20.59 -8.09
N GLY A 113 0.42 -21.44 -7.34
CA GLY A 113 0.93 -22.73 -7.83
C GLY A 113 -0.18 -23.67 -8.30
N ILE A 114 -1.29 -23.76 -7.56
CA ILE A 114 -2.47 -24.55 -7.96
C ILE A 114 -3.06 -24.04 -9.27
N ILE A 115 -3.30 -22.72 -9.36
CA ILE A 115 -3.84 -22.09 -10.58
C ILE A 115 -2.92 -22.35 -11.77
N PHE A 116 -1.60 -22.21 -11.59
CA PHE A 116 -0.62 -22.48 -12.65
C PHE A 116 -0.65 -23.94 -13.12
N ILE A 117 -0.70 -24.92 -12.20
CA ILE A 117 -0.79 -26.34 -12.54
C ILE A 117 -2.08 -26.64 -13.30
N VAL A 118 -3.21 -26.13 -12.83
CA VAL A 118 -4.52 -26.28 -13.51
C VAL A 118 -4.46 -25.71 -14.93
N THR A 119 -3.86 -24.53 -15.08
CA THR A 119 -3.66 -23.87 -16.38
C THR A 119 -2.80 -24.72 -17.31
N LEU A 120 -1.69 -25.25 -16.80
CA LEU A 120 -0.76 -26.10 -17.57
C LEU A 120 -1.45 -27.40 -18.04
N VAL A 121 -2.18 -28.05 -17.13
CA VAL A 121 -2.93 -29.29 -17.44
C VAL A 121 -4.00 -29.01 -18.48
N PHE A 122 -4.79 -27.94 -18.32
CA PHE A 122 -5.83 -27.56 -19.29
C PHE A 122 -5.25 -27.25 -20.67
N ALA A 123 -4.18 -26.45 -20.74
CA ALA A 123 -3.49 -26.14 -21.97
C ALA A 123 -2.94 -27.40 -22.67
N SER A 124 -2.29 -28.28 -21.91
CA SER A 124 -1.74 -29.54 -22.46
C SER A 124 -2.84 -30.48 -22.97
N LEU A 125 -3.89 -30.70 -22.18
CA LEU A 125 -5.00 -31.54 -22.57
C LEU A 125 -5.73 -30.98 -23.79
N SER A 126 -5.95 -29.68 -23.87
CA SER A 126 -6.61 -29.04 -25.02
C SER A 126 -5.84 -29.25 -26.32
N VAL A 127 -4.52 -29.17 -26.30
CA VAL A 127 -3.69 -29.37 -27.47
C VAL A 127 -3.57 -30.88 -27.85
N ILE A 128 -3.37 -31.76 -26.87
CA ILE A 128 -3.21 -33.20 -27.11
C ILE A 128 -4.51 -33.81 -27.65
N VAL A 129 -5.65 -33.52 -26.99
CA VAL A 129 -6.94 -34.14 -27.38
C VAL A 129 -7.47 -33.57 -28.68
N PHE A 130 -7.35 -32.27 -28.92
CA PHE A 130 -7.94 -31.58 -30.08
C PHE A 130 -6.93 -31.20 -31.16
N GLY A 131 -5.62 -31.40 -30.92
CA GLY A 131 -4.55 -31.09 -31.86
C GLY A 131 -4.65 -31.90 -33.19
N GLN A 132 -5.18 -33.10 -33.11
CA GLN A 132 -5.41 -33.97 -34.28
C GLN A 132 -6.88 -33.97 -34.77
N ALA A 133 -7.75 -33.24 -34.08
CA ALA A 133 -9.14 -33.05 -34.49
C ALA A 133 -9.23 -32.17 -35.75
N GLY A 134 -10.41 -32.15 -36.39
CA GLY A 134 -10.64 -31.32 -37.57
C GLY A 134 -10.38 -29.83 -37.31
N PRO A 135 -10.18 -29.03 -38.37
CA PRO A 135 -9.83 -27.61 -38.26
C PRO A 135 -10.75 -26.80 -37.36
N PHE A 136 -12.03 -27.10 -37.36
CA PHE A 136 -13.05 -26.44 -36.55
C PHE A 136 -12.84 -26.67 -35.05
N SER A 137 -12.72 -27.93 -34.65
CA SER A 137 -12.54 -28.27 -33.22
C SER A 137 -11.22 -27.74 -32.66
N ARG A 138 -10.17 -27.82 -33.47
CA ARG A 138 -8.84 -27.27 -33.12
C ARG A 138 -8.89 -25.77 -32.92
N TYR A 139 -9.54 -25.04 -33.84
CA TYR A 139 -9.72 -23.60 -33.73
C TYR A 139 -10.52 -23.21 -32.48
N LEU A 140 -11.67 -23.87 -32.27
CA LEU A 140 -12.56 -23.56 -31.13
C LEU A 140 -11.85 -23.77 -29.80
N VAL A 141 -11.12 -24.87 -29.66
CA VAL A 141 -10.47 -25.20 -28.37
C VAL A 141 -9.18 -24.42 -28.15
N SER A 142 -8.34 -24.25 -29.17
CA SER A 142 -7.04 -23.59 -28.99
C SER A 142 -7.16 -22.07 -29.03
N PHE A 143 -7.88 -21.50 -29.99
CA PHE A 143 -8.04 -20.07 -30.15
C PHE A 143 -9.22 -19.53 -29.34
N GLY A 144 -10.37 -20.21 -29.42
CA GLY A 144 -11.58 -19.77 -28.74
C GLY A 144 -11.44 -19.75 -27.21
N SER A 145 -10.83 -20.81 -26.62
CA SER A 145 -10.58 -20.83 -25.18
C SER A 145 -9.70 -19.65 -24.72
N ARG A 146 -8.67 -19.32 -25.52
CA ARG A 146 -7.80 -18.15 -25.23
C ARG A 146 -8.60 -16.86 -25.25
N ALA A 147 -9.30 -16.59 -26.35
CA ALA A 147 -10.05 -15.35 -26.55
C ALA A 147 -11.13 -15.15 -25.47
N VAL A 148 -11.85 -16.21 -25.09
CA VAL A 148 -12.91 -16.13 -24.09
C VAL A 148 -12.32 -15.93 -22.68
N ILE A 149 -11.32 -16.72 -22.28
CA ILE A 149 -10.73 -16.63 -20.94
C ILE A 149 -10.02 -15.28 -20.75
N THR A 150 -9.22 -14.85 -21.75
CA THR A 150 -8.55 -13.55 -21.66
C THR A 150 -9.55 -12.39 -21.75
N GLY A 151 -10.53 -12.46 -22.62
CA GLY A 151 -11.58 -11.46 -22.73
C GLY A 151 -12.33 -11.25 -21.39
N ILE A 152 -12.81 -12.34 -20.78
CA ILE A 152 -13.46 -12.26 -19.46
C ILE A 152 -12.49 -11.73 -18.40
N GLY A 153 -11.24 -12.18 -18.41
CA GLY A 153 -10.23 -11.76 -17.44
C GLY A 153 -9.88 -10.27 -17.54
N PHE A 154 -9.70 -9.75 -18.74
CA PHE A 154 -9.48 -8.30 -18.97
C PHE A 154 -10.70 -7.47 -18.61
N LEU A 155 -11.91 -7.96 -18.91
CA LEU A 155 -13.15 -7.30 -18.50
C LEU A 155 -13.25 -7.20 -16.97
N ALA A 156 -12.99 -8.31 -16.29
CA ALA A 156 -13.00 -8.34 -14.82
C ALA A 156 -11.97 -7.39 -14.23
N ALA A 157 -10.72 -7.38 -14.74
CA ALA A 157 -9.69 -6.46 -14.31
C ALA A 157 -10.09 -5.00 -14.54
N GLY A 158 -10.62 -4.68 -15.73
CA GLY A 158 -11.09 -3.34 -16.08
C GLY A 158 -12.23 -2.86 -15.18
N MET A 159 -13.23 -3.71 -14.92
CA MET A 159 -14.34 -3.39 -14.01
C MET A 159 -13.86 -3.17 -12.57
N VAL A 160 -12.93 -3.99 -12.09
CA VAL A 160 -12.36 -3.84 -10.74
C VAL A 160 -11.61 -2.51 -10.62
N VAL A 161 -10.80 -2.14 -11.61
CA VAL A 161 -10.10 -0.84 -11.64
C VAL A 161 -11.11 0.31 -11.69
N TRP A 162 -12.20 0.19 -12.45
CA TRP A 162 -13.23 1.23 -12.59
C TRP A 162 -14.01 1.47 -11.29
N THR A 163 -14.37 0.41 -10.57
CA THR A 163 -15.31 0.48 -9.44
C THR A 163 -14.62 0.66 -8.08
N ASN A 164 -13.33 0.34 -7.97
CA ASN A 164 -12.65 0.35 -6.69
C ASN A 164 -12.25 1.76 -6.26
N LYS A 165 -12.69 2.16 -5.04
CA LYS A 165 -12.44 3.48 -4.46
C LYS A 165 -10.99 3.73 -4.03
N LYS A 166 -10.16 2.70 -3.95
CA LYS A 166 -8.73 2.83 -3.64
C LYS A 166 -7.90 3.39 -4.80
N PHE A 167 -8.41 3.28 -6.02
CA PHE A 167 -7.76 3.92 -7.15
C PHE A 167 -8.05 5.43 -7.14
N THR A 168 -7.00 6.21 -7.32
CA THR A 168 -7.12 7.64 -7.52
C THR A 168 -8.01 7.93 -8.71
N LYS A 169 -9.03 8.77 -8.53
CA LYS A 169 -9.95 9.13 -9.61
C LYS A 169 -9.28 10.12 -10.58
N GLY A 170 -8.27 9.63 -11.30
CA GLY A 170 -7.52 10.39 -12.30
C GLY A 170 -7.82 9.96 -13.72
N PHE A 171 -7.24 10.66 -14.68
CA PHE A 171 -7.30 10.31 -16.10
C PHE A 171 -6.65 8.94 -16.36
N GLY A 172 -5.55 8.61 -15.68
CA GLY A 172 -4.87 7.32 -15.79
C GLY A 172 -5.73 6.14 -15.37
N GLN A 173 -6.55 6.27 -14.29
CA GLN A 173 -7.51 5.22 -13.91
C GLN A 173 -8.56 4.99 -15.02
N GLN A 174 -9.12 6.08 -15.54
CA GLN A 174 -10.13 5.99 -16.62
C GLN A 174 -9.53 5.37 -17.87
N LEU A 175 -8.34 5.77 -18.25
CA LEU A 175 -7.64 5.25 -19.43
C LEU A 175 -7.28 3.77 -19.23
N LEU A 176 -6.78 3.37 -18.05
CA LEU A 176 -6.45 1.98 -17.75
C LEU A 176 -7.68 1.08 -17.79
N SER A 177 -8.76 1.47 -17.11
CA SER A 177 -9.98 0.66 -17.10
C SER A 177 -10.61 0.57 -18.48
N SER A 178 -10.67 1.68 -19.21
CA SER A 178 -11.21 1.72 -20.58
C SER A 178 -10.38 0.90 -21.57
N SER A 179 -9.05 0.94 -21.49
CA SER A 179 -8.15 0.15 -22.35
C SER A 179 -8.29 -1.35 -22.08
N LEU A 180 -8.41 -1.77 -20.82
CA LEU A 180 -8.64 -3.19 -20.46
C LEU A 180 -10.00 -3.69 -20.99
N ILE A 181 -11.06 -2.88 -20.84
CA ILE A 181 -12.40 -3.21 -21.33
C ILE A 181 -12.41 -3.23 -22.88
N ALA A 182 -11.81 -2.24 -23.51
CA ALA A 182 -11.73 -2.18 -24.98
C ALA A 182 -10.98 -3.39 -25.53
N PHE A 183 -9.85 -3.79 -24.91
CA PHE A 183 -9.12 -4.99 -25.30
C PHE A 183 -9.92 -6.26 -25.12
N SER A 184 -10.70 -6.37 -24.04
CA SER A 184 -11.63 -7.49 -23.81
C SER A 184 -12.68 -7.59 -24.93
N VAL A 185 -13.35 -6.48 -25.24
CA VAL A 185 -14.37 -6.44 -26.31
C VAL A 185 -13.75 -6.80 -27.65
N TYR A 186 -12.57 -6.27 -27.95
CA TYR A 186 -11.84 -6.58 -29.18
C TYR A 186 -11.50 -8.07 -29.29
N GLN A 187 -11.00 -8.73 -28.24
CA GLN A 187 -10.67 -10.15 -28.24
C GLN A 187 -11.90 -11.03 -28.53
N LEU A 188 -13.06 -10.70 -27.93
CA LEU A 188 -14.30 -11.41 -28.18
C LEU A 188 -14.84 -11.16 -29.59
N TYR A 189 -14.69 -9.94 -30.09
CA TYR A 189 -15.08 -9.57 -31.45
C TYR A 189 -14.22 -10.29 -32.50
N ASP A 190 -12.89 -10.28 -32.39
CA ASP A 190 -11.97 -11.03 -33.25
C ASP A 190 -12.30 -12.54 -33.28
N PHE A 191 -12.54 -13.12 -32.13
CA PHE A 191 -12.98 -14.51 -32.02
C PHE A 191 -14.25 -14.78 -32.79
N THR A 192 -15.26 -13.91 -32.65
CA THR A 192 -16.57 -14.06 -33.30
C THR A 192 -16.43 -13.98 -34.83
N LEU A 193 -15.68 -13.02 -35.37
CA LEU A 193 -15.48 -12.87 -36.80
C LEU A 193 -14.73 -14.06 -37.42
N ARG A 194 -13.69 -14.56 -36.75
CA ARG A 194 -12.96 -15.76 -37.22
C ARG A 194 -13.82 -17.00 -37.16
N LEU A 195 -14.69 -17.13 -36.15
CA LEU A 195 -15.66 -18.23 -36.05
C LEU A 195 -16.67 -18.17 -37.22
N LEU A 196 -17.22 -17.00 -37.51
CA LEU A 196 -18.12 -16.83 -38.64
C LEU A 196 -17.46 -17.17 -39.99
N LYS A 197 -16.19 -16.77 -40.19
CA LYS A 197 -15.42 -17.17 -41.37
C LYS A 197 -15.24 -18.68 -41.47
N LEU A 198 -14.98 -19.35 -40.36
CA LEU A 198 -14.82 -20.80 -40.31
C LEU A 198 -16.12 -21.54 -40.60
N LEU A 199 -17.27 -20.92 -40.32
CA LEU A 199 -18.61 -21.44 -40.64
C LEU A 199 -19.04 -21.15 -42.10
N GLY A 200 -18.13 -20.58 -42.93
CA GLY A 200 -18.35 -20.36 -44.34
C GLY A 200 -18.95 -19.00 -44.69
N ASN A 201 -19.04 -18.05 -43.74
CA ASN A 201 -19.53 -16.70 -44.04
C ASN A 201 -18.41 -15.83 -44.67
N GLU A 202 -18.77 -14.94 -45.57
CA GLU A 202 -17.87 -13.92 -46.04
C GLU A 202 -17.66 -12.85 -44.95
N VAL A 203 -16.42 -12.71 -44.49
CA VAL A 203 -16.02 -11.75 -43.44
C VAL A 203 -14.90 -10.89 -43.97
N SER A 204 -15.15 -9.59 -44.06
CA SER A 204 -14.15 -8.57 -44.46
C SER A 204 -13.44 -7.98 -43.22
N GLY A 205 -12.29 -7.36 -43.41
CA GLY A 205 -11.59 -6.60 -42.37
C GLY A 205 -10.64 -7.39 -41.46
N LEU A 206 -10.52 -8.72 -41.64
CA LEU A 206 -9.59 -9.54 -40.87
C LEU A 206 -8.11 -9.13 -41.00
N GLU A 207 -7.76 -8.39 -42.05
CA GLU A 207 -6.40 -7.93 -42.33
C GLU A 207 -5.92 -6.82 -41.40
N LEU A 208 -6.85 -6.11 -40.75
CA LEU A 208 -6.54 -5.00 -39.82
C LEU A 208 -6.30 -5.44 -38.39
N PHE A 209 -6.63 -6.70 -38.03
CA PHE A 209 -6.65 -7.15 -36.66
C PHE A 209 -5.29 -7.05 -35.93
N GLY A 210 -4.19 -7.43 -36.59
CA GLY A 210 -2.87 -7.31 -35.98
C GLY A 210 -2.47 -5.87 -35.65
N SER A 211 -2.86 -4.90 -36.47
CA SER A 211 -2.57 -3.48 -36.24
C SER A 211 -3.43 -2.92 -35.08
N VAL A 212 -4.68 -3.34 -34.98
CA VAL A 212 -5.58 -2.94 -33.87
C VAL A 212 -5.13 -3.58 -32.57
N ASP A 213 -4.69 -4.84 -32.59
CA ASP A 213 -4.14 -5.52 -31.42
C ASP A 213 -2.92 -4.77 -30.87
N LEU A 214 -1.95 -4.44 -31.74
CA LEU A 214 -0.77 -3.67 -31.37
C LEU A 214 -1.13 -2.30 -30.76
N LEU A 215 -2.12 -1.59 -31.32
CA LEU A 215 -2.59 -0.31 -30.78
C LEU A 215 -3.19 -0.47 -29.39
N LEU A 216 -4.09 -1.44 -29.19
CA LEU A 216 -4.76 -1.66 -27.91
C LEU A 216 -3.79 -2.14 -26.84
N VAL A 217 -2.86 -3.03 -27.18
CA VAL A 217 -1.80 -3.48 -26.26
C VAL A 217 -0.87 -2.32 -25.87
N SER A 218 -0.49 -1.48 -26.84
CA SER A 218 0.29 -0.27 -26.59
C SER A 218 -0.45 0.67 -25.63
N LEU A 219 -1.73 0.92 -25.89
CA LEU A 219 -2.58 1.77 -25.07
C LEU A 219 -2.72 1.21 -23.64
N MET A 220 -2.90 -0.10 -23.51
CA MET A 220 -2.98 -0.78 -22.21
C MET A 220 -1.68 -0.62 -21.40
N GLY A 221 -0.53 -0.88 -22.01
CA GLY A 221 0.76 -0.71 -21.33
C GLY A 221 1.04 0.74 -20.92
N MET A 222 0.78 1.68 -21.81
CA MET A 222 0.93 3.11 -21.52
C MET A 222 -0.03 3.59 -20.43
N SER A 223 -1.27 3.12 -20.45
CA SER A 223 -2.25 3.46 -19.41
C SER A 223 -1.88 2.92 -18.03
N MET A 224 -1.28 1.72 -17.96
CA MET A 224 -0.74 1.17 -16.72
C MET A 224 0.40 2.04 -16.14
N VAL A 225 1.32 2.49 -17.01
CA VAL A 225 2.41 3.39 -16.63
C VAL A 225 1.87 4.74 -16.18
N MET A 226 0.95 5.32 -16.96
CA MET A 226 0.35 6.62 -16.68
C MET A 226 -0.40 6.63 -15.34
N TRP A 227 -1.22 5.62 -15.11
CA TRP A 227 -1.92 5.49 -13.82
C TRP A 227 -0.94 5.37 -12.65
N PHE A 228 0.12 4.57 -12.80
CA PHE A 228 1.13 4.44 -11.75
C PHE A 228 1.83 5.78 -11.44
N LEU A 229 2.17 6.55 -12.48
CA LEU A 229 2.80 7.86 -12.29
C LEU A 229 1.85 8.88 -11.66
N GLU A 230 0.55 8.83 -11.99
CA GLU A 230 -0.46 9.67 -11.32
C GLU A 230 -0.62 9.31 -9.84
N ASP A 231 -0.68 8.01 -9.51
CA ASP A 231 -0.78 7.52 -8.14
C ASP A 231 0.42 7.94 -7.30
N GLU A 232 1.63 7.78 -7.85
CA GLU A 232 2.86 8.19 -7.17
C GLU A 232 2.95 9.71 -7.00
N ARG A 233 2.53 10.48 -8.01
CA ARG A 233 2.46 11.93 -7.92
C ARG A 233 1.48 12.40 -6.84
N GLU A 234 0.34 11.72 -6.72
CA GLU A 234 -0.67 12.07 -5.69
C GLU A 234 -0.15 11.73 -4.29
N ASN A 235 0.55 10.60 -4.12
CA ASN A 235 1.21 10.25 -2.87
C ASN A 235 2.25 11.29 -2.47
N LEU A 236 3.14 11.69 -3.40
CA LEU A 236 4.13 12.75 -3.17
C LEU A 236 3.48 14.11 -2.82
N ASN A 237 2.39 14.46 -3.51
CA ASN A 237 1.66 15.70 -3.22
C ASN A 237 1.00 15.66 -1.84
N ARG A 238 0.53 14.49 -1.39
CA ARG A 238 -0.02 14.30 -0.04
C ARG A 238 1.07 14.47 1.02
N GLU A 239 2.21 13.80 0.84
CA GLU A 239 3.35 13.93 1.73
C GLU A 239 3.88 15.37 1.81
N ASN A 240 3.94 16.07 0.67
CA ASN A 240 4.34 17.49 0.65
C ASN A 240 3.33 18.40 1.38
N LYS A 241 2.03 18.19 1.20
CA LYS A 241 1.00 18.95 1.93
C LYS A 241 1.07 18.70 3.45
N GLU A 242 1.32 17.46 3.86
CA GLU A 242 1.52 17.13 5.27
C GLU A 242 2.77 17.84 5.83
N LEU A 243 3.87 17.86 5.06
CA LEU A 243 5.08 18.57 5.44
C LEU A 243 4.87 20.08 5.51
N ASP A 244 4.17 20.69 4.55
CA ASP A 244 3.86 22.11 4.54
C ASP A 244 2.96 22.49 5.74
N SER A 245 1.96 21.67 6.03
CA SER A 245 1.11 21.85 7.22
C SER A 245 1.93 21.74 8.50
N PHE A 246 2.83 20.77 8.59
CA PHE A 246 3.77 20.61 9.69
C PHE A 246 4.64 21.85 9.88
N LEU A 247 5.29 22.34 8.82
CA LEU A 247 6.15 23.52 8.89
C LEU A 247 5.40 24.78 9.27
N SER A 248 4.18 24.98 8.72
CA SER A 248 3.33 26.11 9.05
C SER A 248 2.91 26.11 10.51
N ASN A 249 2.41 24.98 11.01
CA ASN A 249 1.95 24.83 12.38
C ASN A 249 3.12 24.97 13.37
N THR A 250 4.25 24.31 13.08
CA THR A 250 5.47 24.41 13.88
C THR A 250 5.97 25.85 13.96
N SER A 251 5.97 26.58 12.84
CA SER A 251 6.40 27.99 12.80
C SER A 251 5.49 28.89 13.65
N HIS A 252 4.18 28.65 13.63
CA HIS A 252 3.23 29.38 14.46
C HIS A 252 3.47 29.11 15.95
N ASP A 253 3.63 27.84 16.32
CA ASP A 253 3.77 27.44 17.73
C ASP A 253 5.13 27.78 18.33
N LEU A 254 6.17 27.91 17.50
CA LEU A 254 7.46 28.48 17.90
C LEU A 254 7.40 30.02 18.04
N ARG A 255 6.65 30.72 17.19
CA ARG A 255 6.54 32.19 17.23
C ARG A 255 5.87 32.67 18.50
N THR A 256 4.84 31.97 19.00
CA THR A 256 4.08 32.36 20.20
C THR A 256 4.96 32.46 21.45
N PRO A 257 5.74 31.43 21.86
CA PRO A 257 6.64 31.53 23.02
C PRO A 257 7.76 32.54 22.80
N ILE A 258 8.30 32.66 21.57
CA ILE A 258 9.34 33.66 21.25
C ILE A 258 8.79 35.07 21.44
N ALA A 259 7.60 35.36 20.92
CA ALA A 259 6.97 36.68 21.09
C ALA A 259 6.67 36.98 22.57
N SER A 260 6.25 35.97 23.35
CA SER A 260 6.05 36.08 24.80
C SER A 260 7.35 36.41 25.54
N ILE A 261 8.45 35.67 25.20
CA ILE A 261 9.78 35.90 25.78
C ILE A 261 10.25 37.34 25.47
N LEU A 262 10.14 37.80 24.21
CA LEU A 262 10.50 39.14 23.80
C LEU A 262 9.67 40.19 24.54
N GLY A 263 8.36 39.98 24.72
CA GLY A 263 7.47 40.87 25.48
C GLY A 263 7.90 40.99 26.95
N LEU A 264 8.19 39.83 27.58
CA LEU A 264 8.65 39.78 28.98
C LEU A 264 10.03 40.42 29.18
N THR A 265 10.96 40.25 28.24
CA THR A 265 12.26 40.94 28.28
C THR A 265 12.12 42.43 28.10
N TYR A 266 11.18 42.90 27.23
CA TYR A 266 10.92 44.31 27.07
C TYR A 266 10.31 44.93 28.34
N LEU A 267 9.33 44.28 28.96
CA LEU A 267 8.73 44.73 30.23
C LEU A 267 9.76 44.76 31.37
N GLY A 268 10.59 43.71 31.47
CA GLY A 268 11.68 43.66 32.46
C GLY A 268 12.74 44.76 32.31
N LYS A 269 12.94 45.30 31.09
CA LYS A 269 13.82 46.45 30.86
C LYS A 269 13.21 47.78 31.32
N ILE A 270 11.89 47.89 31.31
CA ILE A 270 11.19 49.14 31.68
C ILE A 270 10.93 49.23 33.19
N GLU A 271 10.65 48.11 33.86
CA GLU A 271 10.28 48.02 35.26
C GLU A 271 11.48 47.59 36.13
N LEU A 272 12.10 48.57 36.79
CA LEU A 272 13.33 48.40 37.62
C LEU A 272 13.07 47.87 39.05
N GLN A 273 11.89 47.36 39.39
CA GLN A 273 11.64 46.74 40.71
C GLN A 273 12.09 45.30 40.75
N GLU A 274 12.98 44.95 41.73
CA GLU A 274 13.63 43.66 41.83
C GLU A 274 12.67 42.46 41.94
N GLU A 275 11.55 42.61 42.65
CA GLU A 275 10.53 41.55 42.78
C GLU A 275 9.77 41.26 41.50
N LYS A 276 9.43 42.28 40.71
CA LYS A 276 8.80 42.14 39.40
C LYS A 276 9.77 41.59 38.37
N ALA A 277 11.05 41.99 38.41
CA ALA A 277 12.07 41.46 37.53
C ALA A 277 12.24 39.94 37.72
N ARG A 278 12.23 39.47 38.98
CA ARG A 278 12.28 38.04 39.29
C ARG A 278 11.06 37.29 38.75
N SER A 279 9.85 37.86 38.88
CA SER A 279 8.64 37.26 38.27
C SER A 279 8.73 37.13 36.76
N PHE A 280 9.19 38.19 36.07
CA PHE A 280 9.39 38.14 34.59
C PHE A 280 10.44 37.11 34.18
N MET A 281 11.54 36.93 34.91
CA MET A 281 12.54 35.93 34.66
C MET A 281 11.96 34.51 34.83
N ASN A 282 11.15 34.24 35.83
CA ASN A 282 10.47 32.96 36.02
C ASN A 282 9.53 32.65 34.85
N MET A 283 8.77 33.63 34.38
CA MET A 283 7.90 33.47 33.21
C MET A 283 8.67 33.23 31.93
N ILE A 284 9.81 33.90 31.75
CA ILE A 284 10.69 33.65 30.61
C ILE A 284 11.25 32.22 30.64
N GLU A 285 11.72 31.76 31.78
CA GLU A 285 12.22 30.42 31.98
C GLU A 285 11.14 29.36 31.64
N GLU A 286 9.91 29.56 32.10
CA GLU A 286 8.79 28.67 31.77
C GLU A 286 8.53 28.61 30.26
N ARG A 287 8.58 29.75 29.55
CA ARG A 287 8.37 29.80 28.11
C ARG A 287 9.52 29.14 27.31
N ILE A 288 10.76 29.29 27.78
CA ILE A 288 11.93 28.61 27.20
C ILE A 288 11.82 27.09 27.37
N ARG A 289 11.41 26.62 28.56
CA ARG A 289 11.18 25.18 28.81
C ARG A 289 10.09 24.61 27.91
N LYS A 290 8.99 25.35 27.67
CA LYS A 290 7.95 24.95 26.71
C LYS A 290 8.47 24.85 25.27
N LEU A 291 9.32 25.78 24.87
CA LEU A 291 9.97 25.77 23.56
C LEU A 291 10.88 24.53 23.39
N ASP A 292 11.67 24.20 24.42
CA ASP A 292 12.56 23.07 24.42
C ASP A 292 11.81 21.73 24.29
N LEU A 293 10.66 21.60 24.94
CA LEU A 293 9.77 20.44 24.77
C LEU A 293 9.24 20.32 23.32
N VAL A 294 8.81 21.40 22.71
CA VAL A 294 8.34 21.37 21.30
C VAL A 294 9.46 20.94 20.37
N ILE A 295 10.67 21.49 20.56
CA ILE A 295 11.85 21.09 19.75
C ILE A 295 12.19 19.62 19.96
N GLY A 296 12.14 19.11 21.19
CA GLY A 296 12.36 17.70 21.52
C GLY A 296 11.38 16.77 20.79
N ASP A 297 10.09 17.12 20.80
CA ASP A 297 9.05 16.36 20.11
C ASP A 297 9.24 16.36 18.58
N ILE A 298 9.60 17.51 17.99
CA ILE A 298 9.91 17.64 16.56
C ILE A 298 11.11 16.77 16.17
N LEU A 299 12.18 16.77 16.99
CA LEU A 299 13.35 15.94 16.77
C LEU A 299 13.02 14.44 16.86
N SER A 300 12.18 14.05 17.81
CA SER A 300 11.69 12.67 17.97
C SER A 300 10.89 12.22 16.76
N LEU A 301 10.00 13.07 16.24
CA LEU A 301 9.24 12.82 15.03
C LEU A 301 10.16 12.68 13.79
N SER A 302 11.13 13.58 13.64
CA SER A 302 12.10 13.55 12.53
C SER A 302 12.96 12.28 12.57
N ARG A 303 13.43 11.88 13.75
CA ARG A 303 14.21 10.64 13.93
C ARG A 303 13.36 9.42 13.63
N SER A 304 12.14 9.38 14.15
CA SER A 304 11.20 8.31 13.83
C SER A 304 11.01 8.13 12.32
N LYS A 305 10.89 9.21 11.53
CA LYS A 305 10.69 9.12 10.07
C LYS A 305 11.90 8.59 9.28
N LYS A 306 13.13 8.80 9.75
CA LYS A 306 14.38 8.51 9.00
C LYS A 306 15.01 7.14 9.27
N VAL A 307 14.65 6.45 10.34
CA VAL A 307 15.31 5.20 10.74
C VAL A 307 14.62 4.00 10.08
N ASP A 308 15.39 3.12 9.44
CA ASP A 308 14.93 1.83 8.95
C ASP A 308 14.50 0.94 10.14
N LEU A 309 13.37 0.26 9.99
CA LEU A 309 12.82 -0.60 11.02
C LEU A 309 13.74 -1.81 11.28
N LYS A 310 14.01 -2.07 12.55
CA LYS A 310 14.74 -3.26 13.00
C LYS A 310 13.82 -4.13 13.86
N PHE A 311 13.25 -5.16 13.25
CA PHE A 311 12.40 -6.10 13.97
C PHE A 311 13.25 -7.09 14.75
N GLU A 312 13.19 -7.01 16.08
CA GLU A 312 13.89 -7.89 17.02
C GLU A 312 12.93 -8.47 18.07
N GLN A 313 13.38 -9.51 18.79
CA GLN A 313 12.61 -10.08 19.87
C GLN A 313 12.69 -9.12 21.07
N LEU A 314 11.55 -8.59 21.47
CA LEU A 314 11.44 -7.66 22.59
C LEU A 314 10.87 -8.35 23.83
N ASP A 315 11.42 -7.97 24.98
CA ASP A 315 10.95 -8.36 26.31
C ASP A 315 10.11 -7.19 26.85
N PHE A 316 8.80 -7.38 27.00
CA PHE A 316 7.89 -6.31 27.36
C PHE A 316 8.11 -5.82 28.80
N PRO A 317 8.28 -6.67 29.83
CA PRO A 317 8.62 -6.24 31.19
C PRO A 317 9.84 -5.31 31.23
N LYS A 318 10.92 -5.69 30.55
CA LYS A 318 12.12 -4.86 30.48
C LYS A 318 11.87 -3.49 29.82
N LEU A 319 11.13 -3.47 28.72
CA LEU A 319 10.73 -2.22 28.04
C LEU A 319 9.88 -1.33 28.95
N LEU A 320 8.96 -1.93 29.70
CA LEU A 320 8.10 -1.21 30.65
C LEU A 320 8.92 -0.63 31.80
N ASP A 321 9.86 -1.38 32.38
CA ASP A 321 10.76 -0.91 33.43
C ASP A 321 11.60 0.29 32.97
N GLU A 322 12.15 0.24 31.76
CA GLU A 322 12.88 1.34 31.17
C GLU A 322 11.98 2.57 30.96
N THR A 323 10.73 2.36 30.50
CA THR A 323 9.75 3.44 30.33
C THR A 323 9.37 4.07 31.67
N ILE A 324 9.15 3.26 32.71
CA ILE A 324 8.87 3.73 34.07
C ILE A 324 10.05 4.54 34.60
N ALA A 325 11.28 4.09 34.37
CA ALA A 325 12.49 4.84 34.77
C ALA A 325 12.55 6.21 34.10
N ASP A 326 12.22 6.28 32.80
CA ASP A 326 12.20 7.55 32.02
C ASP A 326 11.15 8.53 32.57
N ILE A 327 9.97 8.06 33.01
CA ILE A 327 8.88 8.92 33.50
C ILE A 327 8.96 9.25 35.00
N ARG A 328 9.79 8.56 35.78
CA ARG A 328 9.92 8.76 37.23
C ARG A 328 10.19 10.21 37.67
N PHE A 329 10.83 10.98 36.77
CA PHE A 329 11.14 12.38 37.03
C PHE A 329 9.96 13.33 36.76
N ASN A 330 8.85 12.82 36.20
CA ASN A 330 7.67 13.64 35.97
C ASN A 330 6.98 13.98 37.31
N LYS A 331 6.51 15.23 37.47
CA LYS A 331 5.80 15.68 38.69
C LYS A 331 4.55 14.81 38.91
N GLY A 332 4.37 14.30 40.10
CA GLY A 332 3.17 13.56 40.53
C GLY A 332 3.24 12.04 40.39
N VAL A 333 4.23 11.47 39.73
CA VAL A 333 4.35 9.99 39.55
C VAL A 333 4.40 9.25 40.90
N SER A 334 5.03 9.80 41.92
CA SER A 334 5.15 9.17 43.24
C SER A 334 3.81 8.97 43.97
N ALA A 335 2.77 9.68 43.57
CA ALA A 335 1.42 9.57 44.12
C ALA A 335 0.50 8.63 43.33
N ILE A 336 0.97 8.06 42.23
CA ILE A 336 0.18 7.22 41.32
C ILE A 336 0.60 5.77 41.51
N GLN A 337 -0.35 4.87 41.73
CA GLN A 337 -0.11 3.44 41.73
C GLN A 337 0.11 2.94 40.33
N LEU A 338 1.26 2.32 40.05
CA LEU A 338 1.58 1.69 38.77
C LEU A 338 1.36 0.20 38.89
N ASP A 339 0.36 -0.33 38.21
CA ASP A 339 0.03 -1.76 38.16
C ASP A 339 0.39 -2.34 36.79
N TYR A 340 1.14 -3.44 36.81
CA TYR A 340 1.43 -4.23 35.63
C TYR A 340 0.87 -5.64 35.78
N GLN A 341 0.10 -6.08 34.77
CA GLN A 341 -0.37 -7.46 34.71
C GLN A 341 0.53 -8.27 33.77
N GLU A 342 1.39 -9.07 34.36
CA GLU A 342 2.26 -10.01 33.67
C GLU A 342 1.45 -11.13 32.99
N GLY A 343 1.76 -11.45 31.74
CA GLY A 343 1.26 -12.59 31.00
C GLY A 343 2.35 -13.65 30.81
N PRO A 344 1.99 -14.92 30.61
CA PRO A 344 2.98 -15.92 30.24
C PRO A 344 3.60 -15.61 28.88
N ASN A 345 4.91 -15.46 28.79
CA ASN A 345 5.65 -15.14 27.55
C ASN A 345 5.43 -13.72 27.01
N ASP A 346 5.80 -12.71 27.77
CA ASP A 346 5.69 -11.30 27.41
C ASP A 346 6.74 -10.82 26.38
N THR A 347 7.23 -11.72 25.56
CA THR A 347 8.14 -11.41 24.44
C THR A 347 7.39 -11.39 23.12
N PHE A 348 7.76 -10.46 22.24
CA PHE A 348 7.17 -10.30 20.91
C PHE A 348 8.16 -9.69 19.93
N LYS A 349 7.90 -9.81 18.62
CA LYS A 349 8.79 -9.30 17.61
C LYS A 349 8.31 -7.96 17.08
N SER A 350 9.10 -6.90 17.29
CA SER A 350 8.81 -5.55 16.82
C SER A 350 10.08 -4.68 16.78
N ASP A 351 9.92 -3.40 16.42
CA ASP A 351 11.00 -2.40 16.48
C ASP A 351 11.04 -1.77 17.89
N TYR A 352 12.18 -1.91 18.56
CA TYR A 352 12.39 -1.40 19.94
C TYR A 352 12.13 0.11 20.03
N ASN A 353 12.65 0.90 19.12
CA ASN A 353 12.54 2.36 19.19
C ASN A 353 11.09 2.82 19.00
N GLN A 354 10.35 2.20 18.08
CA GLN A 354 8.94 2.56 17.86
C GLN A 354 8.07 2.20 19.07
N ILE A 355 8.27 1.01 19.66
CA ILE A 355 7.52 0.60 20.86
C ILE A 355 7.88 1.50 22.05
N LYS A 356 9.16 1.83 22.25
CA LYS A 356 9.58 2.74 23.32
C LYS A 356 8.97 4.14 23.16
N ILE A 357 8.90 4.68 21.94
CA ILE A 357 8.22 5.95 21.63
C ILE A 357 6.74 5.88 22.01
N ILE A 358 6.05 4.80 21.62
CA ILE A 358 4.62 4.60 21.93
C ILE A 358 4.39 4.56 23.45
N LEU A 359 5.12 3.71 24.16
CA LEU A 359 4.98 3.56 25.61
C LEU A 359 5.28 4.86 26.35
N ASN A 360 6.39 5.53 26.04
CA ASN A 360 6.77 6.79 26.67
C ASN A 360 5.69 7.87 26.51
N ASN A 361 5.12 8.01 25.30
CA ASN A 361 4.07 9.01 25.07
C ASN A 361 2.77 8.67 25.81
N LEU A 362 2.31 7.42 25.75
CA LEU A 362 1.06 7.02 26.39
C LEU A 362 1.17 7.05 27.91
N MET A 363 2.26 6.53 28.47
CA MET A 363 2.52 6.56 29.90
C MET A 363 2.72 7.99 30.45
N SER A 364 3.45 8.83 29.72
CA SER A 364 3.62 10.26 30.06
C SER A 364 2.27 11.00 30.03
N ASN A 365 1.38 10.69 29.08
CA ASN A 365 0.03 11.24 29.04
C ASN A 365 -0.80 10.77 30.25
N ALA A 366 -0.77 9.49 30.60
CA ALA A 366 -1.48 8.96 31.75
C ALA A 366 -1.03 9.65 33.07
N VAL A 367 0.28 9.87 33.25
CA VAL A 367 0.81 10.62 34.39
C VAL A 367 0.37 12.07 34.37
N LYS A 368 0.41 12.72 33.22
CA LYS A 368 0.13 14.16 33.06
C LYS A 368 -1.34 14.52 33.25
N TYR A 369 -2.26 13.67 32.81
CA TYR A 369 -3.69 13.89 32.85
C TYR A 369 -4.39 13.19 34.00
N HIS A 370 -3.62 12.60 34.94
CA HIS A 370 -4.26 12.02 36.10
C HIS A 370 -4.83 13.09 37.04
N ASN A 371 -5.74 12.69 37.91
CA ASN A 371 -6.38 13.56 38.90
C ASN A 371 -5.97 13.13 40.31
N LEU A 372 -5.03 13.87 40.93
CA LEU A 372 -4.55 13.60 42.29
C LEU A 372 -5.64 13.74 43.38
N ASN A 373 -6.76 14.38 43.09
CA ASN A 373 -7.88 14.51 44.02
C ASN A 373 -8.80 13.26 43.99
N GLN A 374 -8.58 12.31 43.11
CA GLN A 374 -9.32 11.05 43.11
C GLN A 374 -8.75 10.10 44.20
N PRO A 375 -9.61 9.31 44.86
CA PRO A 375 -9.11 8.26 45.72
C PRO A 375 -8.40 7.20 44.90
N ASN A 376 -7.17 6.85 45.29
CA ASN A 376 -6.34 5.82 44.67
C ASN A 376 -6.04 6.08 43.17
N PRO A 377 -5.28 7.13 42.82
CA PRO A 377 -4.87 7.36 41.42
C PRO A 377 -3.99 6.18 40.94
N TYR A 378 -4.35 5.58 39.78
CA TYR A 378 -3.63 4.44 39.23
C TYR A 378 -3.40 4.57 37.72
N ILE A 379 -2.36 3.91 37.26
CA ILE A 379 -2.12 3.60 35.84
C ILE A 379 -1.89 2.09 35.78
N LYS A 380 -2.72 1.41 34.99
CA LYS A 380 -2.65 -0.04 34.80
C LYS A 380 -2.20 -0.36 33.38
N VAL A 381 -1.12 -1.12 33.27
CA VAL A 381 -0.61 -1.61 32.00
C VAL A 381 -0.93 -3.09 31.90
N THR A 382 -1.54 -3.49 30.76
CA THR A 382 -1.86 -4.89 30.48
C THR A 382 -1.22 -5.29 29.16
N PHE A 383 -0.52 -6.42 29.16
CA PHE A 383 0.03 -7.02 27.95
C PHE A 383 -0.66 -8.34 27.67
N ARG A 384 -1.14 -8.52 26.44
CA ARG A 384 -1.76 -9.76 25.99
C ARG A 384 -1.19 -10.17 24.63
N ARG A 385 -0.70 -11.41 24.56
CA ARG A 385 -0.22 -11.99 23.32
C ARG A 385 -1.15 -13.10 22.84
N THR A 386 -1.57 -13.03 21.57
CA THR A 386 -2.28 -14.09 20.87
C THR A 386 -1.37 -14.68 19.77
N ARG A 387 -1.85 -15.70 19.05
CA ARG A 387 -1.08 -16.28 17.93
C ARG A 387 -0.83 -15.29 16.79
N SER A 388 -1.73 -14.33 16.58
CA SER A 388 -1.68 -13.39 15.48
C SER A 388 -1.37 -11.96 15.89
N ASN A 389 -1.64 -11.57 17.15
CA ASN A 389 -1.58 -10.18 17.58
C ASN A 389 -0.97 -10.04 18.96
N VAL A 390 -0.39 -8.88 19.21
CA VAL A 390 -0.01 -8.38 20.53
C VAL A 390 -0.89 -7.18 20.83
N GLU A 391 -1.49 -7.17 22.03
CA GLU A 391 -2.32 -6.07 22.54
C GLU A 391 -1.65 -5.49 23.79
N ILE A 392 -1.43 -4.17 23.78
CA ILE A 392 -0.91 -3.40 24.91
C ILE A 392 -2.02 -2.41 25.30
N SER A 393 -2.49 -2.48 26.53
CA SER A 393 -3.51 -1.56 27.04
C SER A 393 -2.93 -0.74 28.19
N ILE A 394 -3.12 0.58 28.15
CA ILE A 394 -2.74 1.53 29.18
C ILE A 394 -4.03 2.22 29.64
N GLU A 395 -4.42 1.95 30.88
CA GLU A 395 -5.62 2.46 31.55
C GLU A 395 -5.22 3.40 32.67
N ASP A 396 -5.84 4.56 32.74
CA ASP A 396 -5.72 5.54 33.81
C ASP A 396 -7.10 5.91 34.36
N ASN A 397 -7.17 6.27 35.64
CA ASN A 397 -8.36 6.87 36.23
C ASN A 397 -8.25 8.39 36.35
N GLY A 398 -7.64 9.05 35.38
CA GLY A 398 -7.39 10.47 35.33
C GLY A 398 -8.63 11.32 34.98
N THR A 399 -8.39 12.46 34.35
CA THR A 399 -9.44 13.43 34.02
C THR A 399 -10.37 12.96 32.90
N GLY A 400 -9.96 11.97 32.10
CA GLY A 400 -10.69 11.53 30.92
C GLY A 400 -10.69 12.55 29.79
N ILE A 401 -11.38 12.20 28.69
CA ILE A 401 -11.45 12.98 27.44
C ILE A 401 -12.92 13.17 27.06
N GLU A 402 -13.29 14.39 26.67
CA GLU A 402 -14.61 14.68 26.14
C GLU A 402 -14.86 13.93 24.84
N GLN A 403 -16.05 13.38 24.65
CA GLN A 403 -16.42 12.55 23.47
C GLN A 403 -16.23 13.30 22.14
N GLU A 404 -16.49 14.61 22.11
CA GLU A 404 -16.30 15.46 20.93
C GLU A 404 -14.83 15.62 20.54
N SER A 405 -13.91 15.49 21.51
CA SER A 405 -12.47 15.60 21.30
C SER A 405 -11.83 14.32 20.80
N ILE A 406 -12.41 13.14 21.09
CA ILE A 406 -11.85 11.82 20.75
C ILE A 406 -11.43 11.69 19.28
N PRO A 407 -12.23 12.11 18.29
CA PRO A 407 -11.83 12.00 16.88
C PRO A 407 -10.59 12.82 16.48
N ARG A 408 -10.23 13.81 17.31
CA ARG A 408 -9.19 14.79 17.01
C ARG A 408 -7.94 14.69 17.88
N ILE A 409 -7.94 13.85 18.93
CA ILE A 409 -6.79 13.76 19.86
C ILE A 409 -5.49 13.30 19.21
N PHE A 410 -5.57 12.68 18.02
CA PHE A 410 -4.43 12.27 17.22
C PHE A 410 -4.02 13.33 16.19
N ASP A 411 -4.77 14.42 16.05
CA ASP A 411 -4.39 15.53 15.17
C ASP A 411 -3.16 16.24 15.72
N MET A 412 -2.26 16.65 14.83
CA MET A 412 -1.06 17.39 15.19
C MET A 412 -1.39 18.70 15.91
N PHE A 413 -0.75 18.96 17.05
CA PHE A 413 -0.94 20.13 17.92
C PHE A 413 -2.34 20.26 18.55
N TYR A 414 -3.21 19.26 18.40
CA TYR A 414 -4.51 19.29 19.03
C TYR A 414 -4.40 19.02 20.54
N ARG A 415 -5.15 19.80 21.32
CA ARG A 415 -5.23 19.70 22.79
C ARG A 415 -6.69 19.76 23.22
N ALA A 416 -7.19 18.71 23.87
CA ALA A 416 -8.54 18.67 24.43
C ALA A 416 -8.68 19.59 25.67
N SER A 417 -7.58 19.86 26.40
CA SER A 417 -7.55 20.77 27.55
C SER A 417 -6.47 21.83 27.34
N LEU A 418 -6.84 23.10 27.56
CA LEU A 418 -5.91 24.23 27.53
C LEU A 418 -5.17 24.44 28.85
N THR A 419 -5.65 23.85 29.94
CA THR A 419 -5.12 24.04 31.30
C THR A 419 -3.91 23.17 31.61
N THR A 420 -3.71 22.06 30.91
CA THR A 420 -2.61 21.11 31.17
C THR A 420 -1.44 21.38 30.22
N ASP A 421 -0.21 21.42 30.71
CA ASP A 421 0.98 21.67 29.90
C ASP A 421 1.22 20.55 28.87
N GLY A 422 1.48 20.92 27.58
CA GLY A 422 1.83 19.96 26.53
C GLY A 422 1.84 20.58 25.15
N THR A 423 2.54 19.90 24.26
CA THR A 423 2.77 20.32 22.86
C THR A 423 1.62 19.96 21.92
N GLY A 424 0.80 18.95 22.30
CA GLY A 424 -0.21 18.37 21.38
C GLY A 424 0.40 17.44 20.32
N LEU A 425 1.69 17.08 20.43
CA LEU A 425 2.38 16.21 19.47
C LEU A 425 2.44 14.74 19.93
N GLY A 426 2.32 14.45 21.23
CA GLY A 426 2.57 13.11 21.77
C GLY A 426 1.71 12.00 21.14
N LEU A 427 0.38 12.19 21.03
CA LEU A 427 -0.52 11.19 20.43
C LEU A 427 -0.35 11.11 18.90
N TYR A 428 -0.05 12.21 18.23
CA TYR A 428 0.32 12.19 16.82
C TYR A 428 1.59 11.37 16.58
N ILE A 429 2.62 11.52 17.42
CA ILE A 429 3.85 10.71 17.37
C ILE A 429 3.55 9.22 17.56
N VAL A 430 2.62 8.88 18.47
CA VAL A 430 2.16 7.49 18.67
C VAL A 430 1.54 6.94 17.39
N GLN A 431 0.65 7.69 16.75
CA GLN A 431 0.00 7.28 15.51
C GLN A 431 1.02 7.06 14.37
N GLU A 432 1.97 7.98 14.20
CA GLU A 432 3.05 7.86 13.21
C GLU A 432 3.95 6.64 13.47
N ALA A 433 4.30 6.37 14.74
CA ALA A 433 5.07 5.19 15.11
C ALA A 433 4.33 3.89 14.81
N LEU A 434 3.01 3.85 15.09
CA LEU A 434 2.15 2.69 14.83
C LEU A 434 1.98 2.43 13.33
N VAL A 435 1.78 3.46 12.51
CA VAL A 435 1.72 3.32 11.05
C VAL A 435 2.96 2.61 10.50
N LYS A 436 4.14 2.92 11.03
CA LYS A 436 5.40 2.28 10.61
C LYS A 436 5.46 0.79 10.90
N ILE A 437 4.97 0.36 12.06
CA ILE A 437 5.01 -1.04 12.49
C ILE A 437 3.70 -1.79 12.22
N ASN A 438 2.81 -1.23 11.37
CA ASN A 438 1.49 -1.77 11.02
C ASN A 438 0.60 -2.01 12.25
N GLY A 439 0.69 -1.12 13.25
CA GLY A 439 -0.13 -1.16 14.46
C GLY A 439 -1.38 -0.30 14.35
N ILE A 440 -2.33 -0.55 15.26
CA ILE A 440 -3.58 0.20 15.38
C ILE A 440 -3.72 0.66 16.84
N ILE A 441 -4.22 1.88 17.06
CA ILE A 441 -4.60 2.38 18.38
C ILE A 441 -6.09 2.70 18.44
N THR A 442 -6.70 2.35 19.55
CA THR A 442 -8.07 2.76 19.89
C THR A 442 -8.08 3.39 21.28
N VAL A 443 -9.06 4.23 21.56
CA VAL A 443 -9.24 4.92 22.84
C VAL A 443 -10.68 4.79 23.31
N GLU A 444 -10.83 4.45 24.57
CA GLU A 444 -12.09 4.50 25.29
C GLU A 444 -11.89 5.47 26.48
N SER A 445 -12.69 6.51 26.57
CA SER A 445 -12.56 7.54 27.62
C SER A 445 -13.88 8.17 27.98
N GLU A 446 -14.03 8.51 29.25
CA GLU A 446 -15.17 9.27 29.78
C GLU A 446 -14.65 10.37 30.71
N LEU A 447 -15.12 11.59 30.50
CA LEU A 447 -14.71 12.74 31.29
C LEU A 447 -14.97 12.52 32.79
N GLY A 448 -13.94 12.70 33.62
CA GLY A 448 -13.99 12.48 35.05
C GLY A 448 -13.76 11.04 35.50
N ARG A 449 -13.64 10.07 34.60
CA ARG A 449 -13.43 8.65 34.93
C ARG A 449 -12.07 8.10 34.49
N GLY A 450 -11.44 8.73 33.48
CA GLY A 450 -10.16 8.32 32.97
C GLY A 450 -10.20 7.85 31.52
N SER A 451 -9.10 7.25 31.06
CA SER A 451 -8.93 6.83 29.67
C SER A 451 -8.27 5.44 29.59
N THR A 452 -8.59 4.71 28.54
CA THR A 452 -7.94 3.46 28.18
C THR A 452 -7.48 3.53 26.72
N PHE A 453 -6.18 3.50 26.51
CA PHE A 453 -5.56 3.41 25.18
C PHE A 453 -5.18 1.96 24.92
N LYS A 454 -5.66 1.40 23.79
CA LYS A 454 -5.36 0.02 23.35
C LYS A 454 -4.57 0.04 22.06
N VAL A 455 -3.38 -0.50 22.08
CA VAL A 455 -2.49 -0.67 20.94
C VAL A 455 -2.52 -2.13 20.52
N VAL A 456 -2.78 -2.39 19.24
CA VAL A 456 -2.78 -3.72 18.64
C VAL A 456 -1.72 -3.78 17.55
N LEU A 457 -0.83 -4.77 17.64
CA LEU A 457 0.25 -5.02 16.69
C LEU A 457 0.06 -6.40 16.07
N GLU A 458 0.31 -6.55 14.76
CA GLU A 458 0.40 -7.88 14.15
C GLU A 458 1.68 -8.57 14.67
N ASN A 459 1.55 -9.80 15.17
CA ASN A 459 2.70 -10.59 15.60
C ASN A 459 3.42 -11.11 14.34
N ALA A 460 4.53 -10.47 13.98
CA ALA A 460 5.30 -10.72 12.76
C ALA A 460 6.11 -12.03 12.83
#